data_991dbc7b8c170c90c6084a125859d935
#
_entry.id   991dbc7b8c170c90c6084a125859d935
#
_cell.length_a   1.000
_cell.length_b   1.000
_cell.length_c   1.000
_cell.angle_alpha   90.00
_cell.angle_beta   90.00
_cell.angle_gamma   90.00
#
_symmetry.space_group_name_H-M   'P 1'
#
loop_
_entity.id
_entity.type
_entity.pdbx_description
1 polymer ?
#
loop_
_entity_poly.entity_id
_entity_poly.type
_entity_poly.pdbx_seq_one_letter_code
_entity_poly.pdbx_strand_id
1 'polypeptide(L)'
;EISECLVGSEMCIRDRLENVDNNEEAVTEEPEAEESETAGLFKEPEKKKTKKNTKEPVAEPVKEDEQEKTDETTIISRGLKIKGDIESSGSIELLGSVEGNVSCSGKLIASGNITGNTNSKEFYSDDAKITGDINCEGPVKIGNGSVIIGNLYAHSAVIAGAIKGDIDVHGPVIIDATAIVMGDIKSESFQINRGAVLEGYISQCYSDNSPKKFFGDK
;
A
#
# COMPACT_ATOMS: atom_id res chain seq x y z
N GLU A 1 -18.36 -8.47 65.91
CA GLU A 1 -18.06 -9.92 65.90
C GLU A 1 -17.68 -10.30 64.49
N ILE A 2 -16.32 -10.27 64.22
CA ILE A 2 -15.50 -11.46 64.17
C ILE A 2 -15.84 -12.29 62.89
N SER A 3 -14.94 -12.41 61.92
CA SER A 3 -13.79 -13.28 61.76
C SER A 3 -13.18 -12.96 60.37
N GLU A 4 -11.99 -12.56 60.21
CA GLU A 4 -10.75 -13.32 60.08
C GLU A 4 -10.88 -14.64 59.36
N CYS A 5 -10.25 -14.71 58.22
CA CYS A 5 -9.47 -15.82 57.68
C CYS A 5 -8.74 -15.30 56.44
N LEU A 6 -7.47 -14.94 56.56
CA LEU A 6 -6.25 -15.74 56.52
C LEU A 6 -6.08 -16.44 55.16
N VAL A 7 -5.14 -15.88 54.39
CA VAL A 7 -3.76 -16.37 54.24
C VAL A 7 -3.56 -17.45 53.21
N GLY A 8 -2.78 -17.13 52.24
CA GLY A 8 -1.65 -17.93 51.88
C GLY A 8 -1.77 -18.74 50.61
N SER A 9 -1.12 -18.30 49.58
CA SER A 9 -0.15 -19.21 48.95
C SER A 9 0.74 -18.39 47.99
N GLU A 10 1.83 -17.93 48.53
CA GLU A 10 3.03 -17.68 47.76
C GLU A 10 3.44 -19.02 47.16
N MET A 11 3.53 -19.09 45.85
CA MET A 11 4.20 -20.20 45.20
C MET A 11 5.34 -19.59 44.36
N CYS A 12 6.45 -19.45 45.03
CA CYS A 12 7.77 -19.36 44.44
C CYS A 12 8.01 -20.57 43.55
N ILE A 13 8.17 -20.36 42.29
CA ILE A 13 8.91 -21.29 41.44
C ILE A 13 10.20 -20.60 41.05
N ARG A 14 11.15 -20.84 41.92
CA ARG A 14 12.60 -20.65 41.69
C ARG A 14 13.12 -21.97 41.15
N ASP A 15 14.05 -21.86 40.23
CA ASP A 15 15.02 -22.85 39.81
C ASP A 15 14.55 -24.02 38.92
N ARG A 16 14.91 -23.83 37.64
CA ARG A 16 15.72 -24.85 36.97
C ARG A 16 16.52 -24.23 35.82
N LEU A 17 17.68 -23.65 36.19
CA LEU A 17 18.84 -23.59 35.32
C LEU A 17 19.57 -24.92 35.53
N GLU A 18 19.74 -25.71 34.49
CA GLU A 18 20.86 -26.63 34.30
C GLU A 18 20.92 -27.04 32.84
N ASN A 19 21.90 -26.50 32.17
CA ASN A 19 22.90 -27.11 31.32
C ASN A 19 22.47 -28.31 30.48
N VAL A 20 22.55 -28.14 29.17
CA VAL A 20 23.20 -29.13 28.31
C VAL A 20 24.07 -28.41 27.30
N ASP A 21 25.37 -28.56 27.56
CA ASP A 21 26.47 -28.24 26.66
C ASP A 21 26.49 -29.18 25.43
N ASN A 22 26.99 -28.62 24.35
CA ASN A 22 27.79 -29.27 23.30
C ASN A 22 27.21 -30.43 22.50
N ASN A 23 27.03 -30.19 21.23
CA ASN A 23 27.75 -30.99 20.25
C ASN A 23 27.96 -30.19 18.94
N GLU A 24 29.23 -29.86 18.71
CA GLU A 24 29.79 -29.57 17.41
C GLU A 24 29.77 -30.89 16.62
N GLU A 25 29.37 -30.83 15.36
CA GLU A 25 30.08 -31.52 14.29
C GLU A 25 29.60 -31.00 12.93
N ALA A 26 30.55 -30.49 12.22
CA ALA A 26 30.53 -30.11 10.83
C ALA A 26 30.35 -31.32 9.93
N VAL A 27 29.48 -31.19 8.92
CA VAL A 27 29.61 -31.96 7.69
C VAL A 27 29.37 -31.01 6.52
N THR A 28 30.48 -30.69 5.89
CA THR A 28 30.61 -30.17 4.54
C THR A 28 30.28 -31.30 3.56
N GLU A 29 29.36 -31.08 2.66
CA GLU A 29 29.36 -31.76 1.34
C GLU A 29 28.68 -30.82 0.32
N GLU A 30 29.52 -30.27 -0.55
CA GLU A 30 29.14 -29.88 -1.90
C GLU A 30 29.05 -31.14 -2.77
N PRO A 31 28.24 -31.17 -3.81
CA PRO A 31 28.65 -31.73 -5.06
C PRO A 31 28.53 -30.74 -6.23
N GLU A 32 29.66 -30.57 -6.79
CA GLU A 32 30.14 -30.54 -8.16
C GLU A 32 29.16 -30.31 -9.31
N ALA A 33 29.66 -29.45 -10.16
CA ALA A 33 29.25 -29.05 -11.49
C ALA A 33 29.03 -30.20 -12.46
N GLU A 34 28.01 -30.14 -13.28
CA GLU A 34 28.06 -30.72 -14.63
C GLU A 34 27.82 -29.62 -15.67
N GLU A 35 28.88 -29.33 -16.37
CA GLU A 35 28.88 -28.62 -17.64
C GLU A 35 28.21 -29.50 -18.72
N SER A 36 27.35 -28.91 -19.50
CA SER A 36 27.11 -29.38 -20.86
C SER A 36 27.05 -28.20 -21.81
N GLU A 37 28.13 -28.08 -22.53
CA GLU A 37 28.27 -27.28 -23.73
C GLU A 37 27.25 -27.72 -24.80
N THR A 38 26.56 -26.77 -25.40
CA THR A 38 26.22 -26.83 -26.81
C THR A 38 26.34 -25.47 -27.45
N ALA A 39 27.32 -25.36 -28.27
CA ALA A 39 27.58 -24.31 -29.24
C ALA A 39 26.47 -24.25 -30.30
N GLY A 40 26.12 -23.07 -30.73
CA GLY A 40 25.23 -22.81 -31.86
C GLY A 40 25.02 -21.35 -32.09
N LEU A 41 25.96 -20.68 -32.61
CA LEU A 41 26.08 -20.02 -33.91
C LEU A 41 24.77 -19.38 -34.42
N PHE A 42 24.65 -18.06 -34.32
CA PHE A 42 23.91 -17.25 -35.30
C PHE A 42 24.43 -15.81 -35.31
N LYS A 43 25.16 -15.52 -36.29
CA LYS A 43 25.13 -14.55 -37.42
C LYS A 43 24.30 -13.27 -37.16
N GLU A 44 25.05 -12.15 -37.06
CA GLU A 44 24.59 -10.83 -37.49
C GLU A 44 24.22 -10.80 -38.98
N PRO A 45 23.34 -9.93 -39.41
CA PRO A 45 23.54 -9.19 -40.63
C PRO A 45 23.44 -7.67 -40.48
N GLU A 46 24.54 -7.10 -40.82
CA GLU A 46 24.85 -5.89 -41.60
C GLU A 46 23.79 -4.81 -41.86
N LYS A 47 24.32 -3.61 -41.62
CA LYS A 47 23.87 -2.29 -42.04
C LYS A 47 23.59 -2.22 -43.54
N LYS A 48 22.45 -1.62 -43.92
CA LYS A 48 22.33 -0.89 -45.19
C LYS A 48 21.81 0.52 -44.99
N LYS A 49 22.68 1.48 -45.30
CA LYS A 49 22.39 2.88 -45.52
C LYS A 49 21.71 3.02 -46.89
N THR A 50 20.65 3.85 -47.00
CA THR A 50 20.39 4.67 -48.20
C THR A 50 19.46 5.84 -47.85
N LYS A 51 19.99 7.02 -47.83
CA LYS A 51 19.85 8.23 -48.61
C LYS A 51 18.44 8.86 -48.73
N LYS A 52 18.32 9.99 -48.04
CA LYS A 52 17.91 11.33 -48.50
C LYS A 52 16.81 11.41 -49.57
N ASN A 53 15.67 12.02 -49.23
CA ASN A 53 15.16 13.09 -50.06
C ASN A 53 14.30 14.09 -49.27
N THR A 54 14.63 15.35 -49.49
CA THR A 54 14.09 16.59 -48.97
C THR A 54 12.76 16.91 -49.68
N LYS A 55 11.75 17.35 -48.91
CA LYS A 55 10.83 18.45 -49.31
C LYS A 55 9.94 18.84 -48.12
N GLU A 56 10.15 20.04 -47.63
CA GLU A 56 9.18 20.88 -46.92
C GLU A 56 8.26 21.58 -47.93
N PRO A 57 7.23 22.37 -47.50
CA PRO A 57 6.40 22.37 -46.30
C PRO A 57 4.89 22.40 -46.66
N VAL A 58 4.00 22.03 -45.79
CA VAL A 58 2.65 22.62 -45.69
C VAL A 58 2.19 22.57 -44.25
N ALA A 59 1.94 23.71 -43.69
CA ALA A 59 1.31 23.94 -42.42
C ALA A 59 -0.18 23.59 -42.51
N GLU A 60 -0.70 22.91 -41.46
CA GLU A 60 -2.06 23.02 -40.92
C GLU A 60 -2.27 22.05 -39.78
N PRO A 61 -3.29 22.22 -38.92
CA PRO A 61 -3.23 22.95 -37.67
C PRO A 61 -3.13 22.00 -36.46
N VAL A 62 -2.61 22.57 -35.41
CA VAL A 62 -2.58 22.09 -34.04
C VAL A 62 -3.90 21.44 -33.67
N LYS A 63 -3.91 20.13 -33.52
CA LYS A 63 -4.90 19.42 -32.71
C LYS A 63 -4.28 19.28 -31.34
N GLU A 64 -5.02 19.85 -30.42
CA GLU A 64 -4.79 19.89 -28.98
C GLU A 64 -4.38 18.53 -28.43
N ASP A 65 -3.27 18.53 -27.76
CA ASP A 65 -2.80 17.72 -26.66
C ASP A 65 -3.68 16.50 -26.30
N GLU A 66 -3.45 15.37 -26.95
CA GLU A 66 -3.39 14.13 -26.24
C GLU A 66 -2.06 14.18 -25.45
N GLN A 67 -2.12 14.59 -24.19
CA GLN A 67 -1.04 14.43 -23.24
C GLN A 67 -0.65 12.95 -23.26
N GLU A 68 0.45 12.65 -23.95
CA GLU A 68 1.16 11.39 -23.77
C GLU A 68 1.40 11.28 -22.27
N LYS A 69 0.71 10.33 -21.64
CA LYS A 69 1.00 9.92 -20.27
C LYS A 69 2.41 9.38 -20.29
N THR A 70 3.35 10.24 -19.99
CA THR A 70 4.72 9.82 -19.71
C THR A 70 4.63 9.01 -18.41
N ASP A 71 4.85 7.71 -18.49
CA ASP A 71 5.00 6.81 -17.33
C ASP A 71 6.31 7.11 -16.59
N GLU A 72 6.58 8.40 -16.37
CA GLU A 72 7.74 8.84 -15.60
C GLU A 72 7.46 8.61 -14.12
N THR A 73 8.23 7.72 -13.52
CA THR A 73 8.17 7.46 -12.08
C THR A 73 9.25 8.27 -11.37
N THR A 74 8.83 9.15 -10.48
CA THR A 74 9.72 9.91 -9.60
C THR A 74 9.99 9.11 -8.33
N ILE A 75 11.26 8.83 -8.00
CA ILE A 75 11.65 8.09 -6.81
C ILE A 75 12.24 9.04 -5.77
N ILE A 76 11.61 9.08 -4.59
CA ILE A 76 12.08 9.82 -3.43
C ILE A 76 12.78 8.85 -2.49
N SER A 77 14.12 8.89 -2.46
CA SER A 77 14.97 7.94 -1.75
C SER A 77 14.80 8.01 -0.23
N ARG A 78 15.15 6.92 0.46
CA ARG A 78 15.26 6.88 1.92
C ARG A 78 16.28 7.90 2.42
N GLY A 79 15.93 8.61 3.49
CA GLY A 79 16.77 9.68 4.06
C GLY A 79 16.55 11.06 3.46
N LEU A 80 15.82 11.17 2.35
CA LEU A 80 15.39 12.47 1.84
C LEU A 80 14.20 12.97 2.66
N LYS A 81 14.32 14.20 3.16
CA LYS A 81 13.24 14.89 3.84
C LYS A 81 12.82 16.11 3.03
N ILE A 82 11.59 16.12 2.56
CA ILE A 82 11.01 17.21 1.79
C ILE A 82 10.07 18.00 2.69
N LYS A 83 10.19 19.32 2.65
CA LYS A 83 9.26 20.24 3.31
C LYS A 83 8.65 21.12 2.25
N GLY A 84 7.36 21.00 2.07
CA GLY A 84 6.58 21.70 1.04
C GLY A 84 5.77 20.74 0.19
N ASP A 85 4.96 21.30 -0.67
CA ASP A 85 4.03 20.54 -1.51
C ASP A 85 4.77 19.91 -2.69
N ILE A 86 4.33 18.71 -3.07
CA ILE A 86 4.86 17.95 -4.21
C ILE A 86 3.73 17.80 -5.21
N GLU A 87 4.00 18.20 -6.45
CA GLU A 87 3.08 18.01 -7.56
C GLU A 87 3.79 17.26 -8.70
N SER A 88 3.18 16.19 -9.21
CA SER A 88 3.70 15.37 -10.30
C SER A 88 2.60 14.96 -11.26
N SER A 89 2.89 15.06 -12.55
CA SER A 89 2.01 14.53 -13.60
C SER A 89 2.14 13.02 -13.81
N GLY A 90 3.23 12.41 -13.31
CA GLY A 90 3.51 10.97 -13.38
C GLY A 90 3.24 10.23 -12.08
N SER A 91 3.87 9.06 -11.94
CA SER A 91 3.84 8.24 -10.73
C SER A 91 4.93 8.66 -9.75
N ILE A 92 4.68 8.47 -8.45
CA ILE A 92 5.65 8.78 -7.39
C ILE A 92 5.87 7.52 -6.54
N GLU A 93 7.13 7.20 -6.31
CA GLU A 93 7.56 6.22 -5.31
C GLU A 93 8.26 6.94 -4.16
N LEU A 94 7.65 6.92 -2.97
CA LEU A 94 8.09 7.66 -1.81
C LEU A 94 8.63 6.70 -0.74
N LEU A 95 9.95 6.69 -0.58
CA LEU A 95 10.67 5.93 0.46
C LEU A 95 11.15 6.83 1.61
N GLY A 96 11.15 8.15 1.41
CA GLY A 96 11.62 9.16 2.35
C GLY A 96 10.53 9.71 3.25
N SER A 97 10.71 10.97 3.68
CA SER A 97 9.75 11.70 4.50
C SER A 97 9.30 12.99 3.82
N VAL A 98 8.00 13.23 3.79
CA VAL A 98 7.39 14.43 3.21
C VAL A 98 6.54 15.13 4.27
N GLU A 99 6.81 16.42 4.48
CA GLU A 99 6.01 17.35 5.29
C GLU A 99 5.36 18.36 4.35
N GLY A 100 4.16 18.10 3.86
CA GLY A 100 3.41 18.90 2.89
C GLY A 100 2.43 18.04 2.11
N ASN A 101 1.68 18.66 1.21
CA ASN A 101 0.70 17.94 0.40
C ASN A 101 1.37 17.23 -0.78
N VAL A 102 0.87 16.06 -1.13
CA VAL A 102 1.36 15.29 -2.27
C VAL A 102 0.24 15.15 -3.28
N SER A 103 0.45 15.65 -4.48
CA SER A 103 -0.49 15.52 -5.59
C SER A 103 0.16 14.82 -6.76
N CYS A 104 -0.40 13.71 -7.22
CA CYS A 104 0.07 13.03 -8.41
C CYS A 104 -1.10 12.58 -9.30
N SER A 105 -0.94 12.75 -10.60
CA SER A 105 -1.93 12.30 -11.58
C SER A 105 -1.82 10.81 -11.93
N GLY A 106 -0.78 10.15 -11.43
CA GLY A 106 -0.50 8.74 -11.62
C GLY A 106 -0.69 7.92 -10.34
N LYS A 107 0.17 6.91 -10.20
CA LYS A 107 0.22 6.00 -9.07
C LYS A 107 1.15 6.55 -7.98
N LEU A 108 0.71 6.57 -6.74
CA LEU A 108 1.53 6.86 -5.59
C LEU A 108 1.83 5.58 -4.80
N ILE A 109 3.11 5.28 -4.66
CA ILE A 109 3.60 4.18 -3.81
C ILE A 109 4.29 4.80 -2.60
N ALA A 110 3.73 4.64 -1.42
CA ALA A 110 4.25 5.17 -0.18
C ALA A 110 4.85 4.06 0.69
N SER A 111 6.15 4.15 0.99
CA SER A 111 6.87 3.28 1.93
C SER A 111 7.67 4.11 2.94
N GLY A 112 7.24 5.34 3.20
CA GLY A 112 7.89 6.27 4.10
C GLY A 112 6.89 7.05 4.95
N ASN A 113 7.30 8.24 5.42
CA ASN A 113 6.44 9.11 6.22
C ASN A 113 5.83 10.22 5.38
N ILE A 114 4.52 10.38 5.46
CA ILE A 114 3.81 11.52 4.85
C ILE A 114 3.05 12.25 5.96
N THR A 115 3.25 13.56 6.03
CA THR A 115 2.48 14.45 6.90
C THR A 115 1.86 15.54 6.05
N GLY A 116 0.59 15.42 5.74
CA GLY A 116 -0.17 16.29 4.85
C GLY A 116 -1.17 15.51 4.02
N ASN A 117 -1.94 16.20 3.21
CA ASN A 117 -2.96 15.57 2.39
C ASN A 117 -2.37 14.94 1.12
N THR A 118 -2.94 13.83 0.72
CA THR A 118 -2.49 13.09 -0.46
C THR A 118 -3.62 13.03 -1.48
N ASN A 119 -3.32 13.41 -2.72
CA ASN A 119 -4.23 13.30 -3.85
C ASN A 119 -3.58 12.50 -4.96
N SER A 120 -4.20 11.39 -5.37
CA SER A 120 -3.63 10.49 -6.38
C SER A 120 -4.72 9.77 -7.16
N LYS A 121 -4.34 9.23 -8.31
CA LYS A 121 -5.24 8.39 -9.08
C LYS A 121 -5.29 6.96 -8.54
N GLU A 122 -4.13 6.40 -8.18
CA GLU A 122 -3.99 5.10 -7.54
C GLU A 122 -3.07 5.25 -6.33
N PHE A 123 -3.41 4.58 -5.23
CA PHE A 123 -2.64 4.67 -4.00
C PHE A 123 -2.26 3.28 -3.47
N TYR A 124 -0.97 3.12 -3.20
CA TYR A 124 -0.41 1.91 -2.59
C TYR A 124 0.47 2.30 -1.42
N SER A 125 0.25 1.72 -0.26
CA SER A 125 1.14 1.89 0.89
C SER A 125 1.62 0.54 1.40
N ASP A 126 2.90 0.49 1.78
CA ASP A 126 3.51 -0.67 2.42
C ASP A 126 4.52 -0.16 3.45
N ASP A 127 4.34 -0.55 4.71
CA ASP A 127 5.17 -0.09 5.85
C ASP A 127 5.30 1.46 5.95
N ALA A 128 4.20 2.17 5.63
CA ALA A 128 4.16 3.63 5.59
C ALA A 128 3.43 4.21 6.80
N LYS A 129 3.86 5.43 7.21
CA LYS A 129 3.15 6.22 8.22
C LYS A 129 2.62 7.49 7.60
N ILE A 130 1.29 7.62 7.57
CA ILE A 130 0.61 8.73 6.93
C ILE A 130 -0.26 9.46 7.95
N THR A 131 -0.10 10.78 8.00
CA THR A 131 -0.93 11.66 8.82
C THR A 131 -1.51 12.74 7.94
N GLY A 132 -2.81 12.68 7.69
CA GLY A 132 -3.57 13.55 6.81
C GLY A 132 -4.58 12.78 5.98
N ASP A 133 -5.37 13.49 5.19
CA ASP A 133 -6.43 12.89 4.40
C ASP A 133 -5.88 12.33 3.08
N ILE A 134 -6.42 11.19 2.67
CA ILE A 134 -6.08 10.53 1.41
C ILE A 134 -7.29 10.62 0.50
N ASN A 135 -7.11 11.26 -0.63
CA ASN A 135 -8.10 11.37 -1.69
C ASN A 135 -7.59 10.62 -2.93
N CYS A 136 -8.27 9.56 -3.30
CA CYS A 136 -7.90 8.72 -4.42
C CYS A 136 -9.10 8.51 -5.36
N GLU A 137 -8.91 8.80 -6.64
CA GLU A 137 -9.98 8.61 -7.64
C GLU A 137 -10.24 7.14 -7.96
N GLY A 138 -9.25 6.28 -7.75
CA GLY A 138 -9.29 4.87 -8.11
C GLY A 138 -9.07 3.93 -6.92
N PRO A 139 -8.32 2.84 -7.14
CA PRO A 139 -8.07 1.83 -6.11
C PRO A 139 -7.03 2.29 -5.08
N VAL A 140 -7.32 1.98 -3.82
CA VAL A 140 -6.40 2.14 -2.69
C VAL A 140 -6.02 0.77 -2.14
N LYS A 141 -4.74 0.52 -1.97
CA LYS A 141 -4.24 -0.68 -1.31
C LYS A 141 -3.31 -0.30 -0.16
N ILE A 142 -3.72 -0.66 1.04
CA ILE A 142 -2.97 -0.41 2.28
C ILE A 142 -2.40 -1.74 2.75
N GLY A 143 -1.08 -1.89 2.64
CA GLY A 143 -0.33 -3.07 3.05
C GLY A 143 -0.10 -3.15 4.55
N ASN A 144 0.43 -4.29 4.97
CA ASN A 144 0.80 -4.55 6.37
C ASN A 144 1.85 -3.54 6.84
N GLY A 145 1.83 -3.21 8.14
CA GLY A 145 2.78 -2.25 8.73
C GLY A 145 2.41 -0.78 8.47
N SER A 146 1.53 -0.51 7.51
CA SER A 146 1.08 0.85 7.24
C SER A 146 0.15 1.37 8.33
N VAL A 147 0.36 2.62 8.76
CA VAL A 147 -0.46 3.32 9.75
C VAL A 147 -0.95 4.63 9.15
N ILE A 148 -2.26 4.78 9.05
CA ILE A 148 -2.91 5.97 8.50
C ILE A 148 -3.74 6.64 9.59
N ILE A 149 -3.52 7.94 9.78
CA ILE A 149 -4.29 8.80 10.70
C ILE A 149 -4.89 9.93 9.87
N GLY A 150 -6.17 9.84 9.55
CA GLY A 150 -6.90 10.77 8.70
C GLY A 150 -7.99 10.06 7.92
N ASN A 151 -8.70 10.80 7.09
CA ASN A 151 -9.82 10.27 6.33
C ASN A 151 -9.36 9.69 4.99
N LEU A 152 -10.06 8.66 4.54
CA LEU A 152 -9.79 7.98 3.27
C LEU A 152 -11.00 8.11 2.34
N TYR A 153 -10.78 8.70 1.19
CA TYR A 153 -11.76 8.80 0.10
C TYR A 153 -11.25 8.03 -1.11
N ALA A 154 -12.01 7.06 -1.60
CA ALA A 154 -11.58 6.21 -2.71
C ALA A 154 -12.75 5.64 -3.51
N HIS A 155 -12.43 5.05 -4.69
CA HIS A 155 -13.40 4.26 -5.42
C HIS A 155 -13.48 2.82 -4.93
N SER A 156 -12.34 2.21 -4.61
CA SER A 156 -12.27 0.87 -3.99
C SER A 156 -11.11 0.79 -3.02
N ALA A 157 -11.21 -0.04 -1.98
CA ALA A 157 -10.16 -0.14 -0.98
C ALA A 157 -9.87 -1.59 -0.58
N VAL A 158 -8.58 -1.90 -0.44
CA VAL A 158 -8.08 -3.13 0.18
C VAL A 158 -7.20 -2.74 1.37
N ILE A 159 -7.59 -3.15 2.56
CA ILE A 159 -6.98 -2.68 3.81
C ILE A 159 -6.40 -3.86 4.56
N ALA A 160 -5.09 -3.86 4.76
CA ALA A 160 -4.36 -4.82 5.59
C ALA A 160 -3.58 -4.14 6.74
N GLY A 161 -3.52 -2.82 6.76
CA GLY A 161 -2.85 -2.00 7.77
C GLY A 161 -3.78 -1.42 8.84
N ALA A 162 -3.27 -0.48 9.63
CA ALA A 162 -4.01 0.23 10.66
C ALA A 162 -4.51 1.59 10.14
N ILE A 163 -5.79 1.88 10.30
CA ILE A 163 -6.42 3.15 9.92
C ILE A 163 -7.17 3.72 11.11
N LYS A 164 -6.95 5.01 11.35
CA LYS A 164 -7.72 5.79 12.30
C LYS A 164 -8.31 7.00 11.61
N GLY A 165 -9.62 6.98 11.37
CA GLY A 165 -10.38 8.02 10.69
C GLY A 165 -11.53 7.45 9.88
N ASP A 166 -12.26 8.32 9.20
CA ASP A 166 -13.44 7.91 8.42
C ASP A 166 -13.02 7.42 7.04
N ILE A 167 -13.68 6.36 6.58
CA ILE A 167 -13.44 5.72 5.29
C ILE A 167 -14.70 5.87 4.45
N ASP A 168 -14.59 6.57 3.34
CA ASP A 168 -15.68 6.77 2.38
C ASP A 168 -15.27 6.21 1.01
N VAL A 169 -15.82 5.07 0.65
CA VAL A 169 -15.48 4.33 -0.57
C VAL A 169 -16.75 4.04 -1.35
N HIS A 170 -16.82 4.55 -2.58
CA HIS A 170 -18.01 4.41 -3.41
C HIS A 170 -18.23 3.00 -3.99
N GLY A 171 -17.26 2.10 -3.87
CA GLY A 171 -17.33 0.72 -4.33
C GLY A 171 -16.98 -0.29 -3.25
N PRO A 172 -16.35 -1.42 -3.63
CA PRO A 172 -16.04 -2.50 -2.71
C PRO A 172 -14.90 -2.17 -1.74
N VAL A 173 -15.07 -2.58 -0.47
CA VAL A 173 -14.03 -2.54 0.57
C VAL A 173 -13.70 -3.95 1.01
N ILE A 174 -12.43 -4.33 0.94
CA ILE A 174 -11.91 -5.59 1.44
C ILE A 174 -11.02 -5.30 2.64
N ILE A 175 -11.39 -5.86 3.78
CA ILE A 175 -10.65 -5.71 5.04
C ILE A 175 -9.96 -7.04 5.32
N ASP A 176 -8.63 -7.04 5.24
CA ASP A 176 -7.83 -8.24 5.42
C ASP A 176 -7.65 -8.62 6.90
N ALA A 177 -7.19 -9.83 7.16
CA ALA A 177 -7.07 -10.42 8.50
C ALA A 177 -6.19 -9.62 9.49
N THR A 178 -5.26 -8.84 8.97
CA THR A 178 -4.31 -8.03 9.76
C THR A 178 -4.76 -6.59 9.95
N ALA A 179 -5.89 -6.20 9.36
CA ALA A 179 -6.37 -4.84 9.39
C ALA A 179 -6.92 -4.45 10.78
N ILE A 180 -6.61 -3.22 11.18
CA ILE A 180 -7.15 -2.58 12.38
C ILE A 180 -7.75 -1.24 11.94
N VAL A 181 -9.07 -1.11 12.03
CA VAL A 181 -9.76 0.11 11.61
C VAL A 181 -10.52 0.69 12.79
N MET A 182 -10.30 1.99 13.05
CA MET A 182 -11.00 2.77 14.06
C MET A 182 -11.62 4.00 13.39
N GLY A 183 -12.93 4.00 13.23
CA GLY A 183 -13.70 5.07 12.60
C GLY A 183 -14.91 4.57 11.82
N ASP A 184 -15.61 5.47 11.18
CA ASP A 184 -16.83 5.15 10.44
C ASP A 184 -16.49 4.74 9.00
N ILE A 185 -17.14 3.68 8.52
CA ILE A 185 -16.90 3.15 7.18
C ILE A 185 -18.18 3.24 6.36
N LYS A 186 -18.10 3.88 5.20
CA LYS A 186 -19.17 3.94 4.21
C LYS A 186 -18.70 3.27 2.92
N SER A 187 -19.49 2.33 2.39
CA SER A 187 -19.19 1.70 1.11
C SER A 187 -20.40 1.10 0.44
N GLU A 188 -20.21 0.62 -0.78
CA GLU A 188 -21.20 -0.16 -1.53
C GLU A 188 -21.29 -1.60 -1.02
N SER A 189 -20.14 -2.25 -0.79
CA SER A 189 -20.05 -3.62 -0.32
C SER A 189 -18.83 -3.84 0.56
N PHE A 190 -18.93 -4.80 1.51
CA PHE A 190 -17.86 -5.17 2.42
C PHE A 190 -17.51 -6.63 2.31
N GLN A 191 -16.22 -6.91 2.38
CA GLN A 191 -15.67 -8.21 2.67
C GLN A 191 -14.72 -8.07 3.85
N ILE A 192 -14.99 -8.76 4.95
CA ILE A 192 -14.17 -8.73 6.16
C ILE A 192 -13.59 -10.12 6.38
N ASN A 193 -12.27 -10.24 6.39
CA ASN A 193 -11.57 -11.47 6.63
C ASN A 193 -11.43 -11.75 8.13
N ARG A 194 -11.31 -13.02 8.49
CA ARG A 194 -11.16 -13.46 9.90
C ARG A 194 -9.86 -12.94 10.49
N GLY A 195 -9.93 -12.23 11.60
CA GLY A 195 -8.77 -11.63 12.28
C GLY A 195 -8.76 -10.12 12.27
N ALA A 196 -9.50 -9.48 11.36
CA ALA A 196 -9.63 -8.03 11.33
C ALA A 196 -10.28 -7.48 12.62
N VAL A 197 -9.82 -6.32 13.06
CA VAL A 197 -10.36 -5.57 14.20
C VAL A 197 -10.98 -4.28 13.69
N LEU A 198 -12.27 -4.08 13.99
CA LEU A 198 -13.00 -2.89 13.59
C LEU A 198 -13.70 -2.28 14.79
N GLU A 199 -13.55 -0.97 14.95
CA GLU A 199 -14.23 -0.16 15.97
C GLU A 199 -14.83 1.07 15.30
N GLY A 200 -16.16 1.13 15.21
CA GLY A 200 -16.87 2.22 14.56
C GLY A 200 -18.18 1.78 13.94
N TYR A 201 -18.77 2.65 13.15
CA TYR A 201 -20.03 2.41 12.46
C TYR A 201 -19.80 2.02 10.99
N ILE A 202 -20.42 0.94 10.55
CA ILE A 202 -20.32 0.45 9.17
C ILE A 202 -21.64 0.68 8.46
N SER A 203 -21.62 1.35 7.32
CA SER A 203 -22.79 1.67 6.52
C SER A 203 -22.59 1.32 5.03
N GLN A 204 -23.50 0.54 4.48
CA GLN A 204 -23.61 0.27 3.04
C GLN A 204 -24.55 1.26 2.37
N CYS A 205 -24.22 2.55 2.42
CA CYS A 205 -25.08 3.59 1.92
C CYS A 205 -25.14 3.70 0.40
N TYR A 206 -24.15 3.14 -0.30
CA TYR A 206 -24.07 3.13 -1.78
C TYR A 206 -24.63 1.85 -2.41
N SER A 207 -25.12 0.91 -1.61
CA SER A 207 -25.73 -0.33 -2.10
C SER A 207 -27.12 -0.08 -2.68
N ASP A 208 -27.43 -0.70 -3.82
CA ASP A 208 -28.77 -0.68 -4.43
C ASP A 208 -29.85 -1.37 -3.57
N ASN A 209 -29.42 -2.23 -2.64
CA ASN A 209 -30.28 -2.98 -1.73
C ASN A 209 -30.49 -2.21 -0.42
N SER A 210 -31.36 -1.22 -0.43
CA SER A 210 -31.73 -0.52 0.81
C SER A 210 -32.68 -1.36 1.67
N PRO A 211 -32.41 -1.51 2.99
CA PRO A 211 -33.32 -2.15 3.94
C PRO A 211 -34.71 -1.51 3.96
N LYS A 212 -34.82 -0.24 3.61
CA LYS A 212 -36.10 0.50 3.53
C LYS A 212 -37.06 -0.12 2.50
N LYS A 213 -36.56 -0.76 1.44
CA LYS A 213 -37.39 -1.47 0.46
C LYS A 213 -38.16 -2.66 1.05
N PHE A 214 -37.62 -3.27 2.10
CA PHE A 214 -38.16 -4.49 2.73
C PHE A 214 -38.91 -4.18 4.03
N PHE A 215 -38.43 -3.23 4.82
CA PHE A 215 -38.95 -2.98 6.17
C PHE A 215 -39.81 -1.71 6.27
N GLY A 216 -39.92 -0.90 5.22
CA GLY A 216 -40.62 0.37 5.20
C GLY A 216 -39.91 1.44 6.04
N ASP A 217 -40.30 2.69 5.85
CA ASP A 217 -39.87 3.78 6.73
C ASP A 217 -40.67 3.70 8.05
N LYS A 218 -39.99 3.47 9.16
CA LYS A 218 -40.56 3.67 10.48
C LYS A 218 -40.33 5.11 10.93
#